data_d562d7a0c5334a037a42aa3c9c5f4a42
#
_entry.id   d562d7a0c5334a037a42aa3c9c5f4a42
#
_cell.length_a   1.000
_cell.length_b   1.000
_cell.length_c   1.000
_cell.angle_alpha   90.00
_cell.angle_beta   90.00
_cell.angle_gamma   90.00
#
_symmetry.space_group_name_H-M   'P 1'
#
loop_
_entity.id
_entity.type
_entity.pdbx_description
1 polymer ?
#
loop_
_entity_poly.entity_id
_entity_poly.type
_entity_poly.pdbx_seq_one_letter_code
_entity_poly.pdbx_strand_id
1 'polypeptide(L)'
;MLSVRRILILKDVPLFKNMSAAVLSGLANIADEQVFAKSQKVFEKGDEGSSLFIIIEGSIRIHDAYDVNKPSKTLATLKEGDFFGELSLLGNEKRSASATAVNDSILWFQFFP
;
A
#
# COMPACT_ATOMS: atom_id res chain seq x y z
N MET A 1 -11.61 -14.80 -4.19
CA MET A 1 -12.68 -15.31 -3.29
C MET A 1 -12.62 -14.59 -1.96
N LEU A 2 -13.75 -14.12 -1.49
CA LEU A 2 -13.83 -13.50 -0.18
C LEU A 2 -13.65 -14.54 0.91
N SER A 3 -12.78 -14.28 1.87
CA SER A 3 -12.59 -15.15 3.02
C SER A 3 -12.74 -14.33 4.30
N VAL A 4 -13.15 -15.02 5.37
CA VAL A 4 -13.19 -14.44 6.72
C VAL A 4 -11.81 -13.88 7.09
N ARG A 5 -10.73 -14.54 6.67
CA ARG A 5 -9.37 -14.08 6.90
C ARG A 5 -9.13 -12.68 6.33
N ARG A 6 -9.60 -12.41 5.09
CA ARG A 6 -9.45 -11.09 4.46
C ARG A 6 -10.16 -10.01 5.26
N ILE A 7 -11.37 -10.29 5.72
CA ILE A 7 -12.14 -9.36 6.55
C ILE A 7 -11.40 -9.06 7.85
N LEU A 8 -10.85 -10.09 8.51
CA LEU A 8 -10.12 -9.93 9.76
C LEU A 8 -8.86 -9.10 9.57
N ILE A 9 -8.15 -9.31 8.47
CA ILE A 9 -6.96 -8.50 8.14
C ILE A 9 -7.35 -7.03 7.96
N LEU A 10 -8.40 -6.75 7.20
CA LEU A 10 -8.88 -5.38 6.99
C LEU A 10 -9.30 -4.72 8.29
N LYS A 11 -9.89 -5.46 9.22
CA LYS A 11 -10.30 -4.91 10.52
C LYS A 11 -9.13 -4.40 11.35
N ASP A 12 -7.94 -4.96 11.17
CA ASP A 12 -6.74 -4.53 11.89
C ASP A 12 -6.11 -3.29 11.29
N VAL A 13 -6.53 -2.88 10.10
CA VAL A 13 -6.05 -1.63 9.49
C VAL A 13 -6.75 -0.45 10.16
N PRO A 14 -6.02 0.52 10.74
CA PRO A 14 -6.63 1.61 11.49
C PRO A 14 -7.72 2.36 10.74
N LEU A 15 -7.56 2.54 9.43
CA LEU A 15 -8.53 3.22 8.58
C LEU A 15 -9.90 2.50 8.57
N PHE A 16 -9.92 1.18 8.74
CA PHE A 16 -11.11 0.36 8.61
C PHE A 16 -11.61 -0.21 9.93
N LYS A 17 -10.96 0.12 11.04
CA LYS A 17 -11.21 -0.48 12.35
C LYS A 17 -12.66 -0.42 12.81
N ASN A 18 -13.36 0.67 12.48
CA ASN A 18 -14.73 0.89 12.91
C ASN A 18 -15.77 0.58 11.84
N MET A 19 -15.35 -0.01 10.73
CA MET A 19 -16.27 -0.38 9.66
C MET A 19 -16.94 -1.73 9.94
N SER A 20 -18.19 -1.87 9.48
CA SER A 20 -18.92 -3.12 9.62
C SER A 20 -18.32 -4.22 8.75
N ALA A 21 -18.60 -5.47 9.11
CA ALA A 21 -18.16 -6.61 8.32
C ALA A 21 -18.74 -6.57 6.89
N ALA A 22 -19.95 -6.05 6.70
CA ALA A 22 -20.54 -5.92 5.37
C ALA A 22 -19.75 -4.96 4.48
N VAL A 23 -19.33 -3.81 5.02
CA VAL A 23 -18.50 -2.83 4.28
C VAL A 23 -17.14 -3.43 3.98
N LEU A 24 -16.49 -4.07 4.94
CA LEU A 24 -15.18 -4.71 4.75
C LEU A 24 -15.25 -5.84 3.73
N SER A 25 -16.35 -6.58 3.72
CA SER A 25 -16.61 -7.63 2.73
C SER A 25 -16.61 -7.05 1.30
N GLY A 26 -17.29 -5.92 1.12
CA GLY A 26 -17.32 -5.22 -0.17
C GLY A 26 -15.93 -4.78 -0.62
N LEU A 27 -15.15 -4.19 0.29
CA LEU A 27 -13.78 -3.78 0.00
C LEU A 27 -12.89 -4.97 -0.35
N ALA A 28 -13.01 -6.08 0.39
CA ALA A 28 -12.23 -7.28 0.13
C ALA A 28 -12.54 -7.88 -1.25
N ASN A 29 -13.76 -7.74 -1.74
CA ASN A 29 -14.16 -8.23 -3.05
C ASN A 29 -13.57 -7.42 -4.20
N ILE A 30 -13.34 -6.13 -4.02
CA ILE A 30 -12.88 -5.24 -5.08
C ILE A 30 -11.37 -4.98 -5.03
N ALA A 31 -10.72 -5.33 -3.94
CA ALA A 31 -9.27 -5.17 -3.81
C ALA A 31 -8.53 -6.20 -4.66
N ASP A 32 -7.54 -5.73 -5.39
CA ASP A 32 -6.63 -6.60 -6.12
C ASP A 32 -5.43 -6.96 -5.26
N GLU A 33 -4.87 -8.12 -5.49
CA GLU A 33 -3.68 -8.59 -4.77
C GLU A 33 -2.50 -8.65 -5.72
N GLN A 34 -1.35 -8.15 -5.25
CA GLN A 34 -0.11 -8.24 -6.01
C GLN A 34 1.04 -8.61 -5.09
N VAL A 35 1.91 -9.49 -5.59
CA VAL A 35 3.13 -9.90 -4.92
C VAL A 35 4.28 -9.05 -5.43
N PHE A 36 5.09 -8.54 -4.51
CA PHE A 36 6.31 -7.79 -4.82
C PHE A 36 7.49 -8.53 -4.24
N ALA A 37 8.49 -8.80 -5.09
CA ALA A 37 9.73 -9.42 -4.64
C ALA A 37 10.57 -8.40 -3.86
N LYS A 38 11.47 -8.89 -3.02
CA LYS A 38 12.45 -8.05 -2.33
C LYS A 38 13.13 -7.11 -3.31
N SER A 39 13.21 -5.85 -2.95
CA SER A 39 13.81 -4.75 -3.73
C SER A 39 13.00 -4.31 -4.95
N GLN A 40 11.85 -4.90 -5.20
CA GLN A 40 10.97 -4.47 -6.27
C GLN A 40 10.28 -3.16 -5.89
N LYS A 41 10.22 -2.23 -6.83
CA LYS A 41 9.52 -0.95 -6.62
C LYS A 41 8.02 -1.14 -6.75
N VAL A 42 7.26 -0.52 -5.83
CA VAL A 42 5.81 -0.41 -5.93
C VAL A 42 5.45 0.80 -6.78
N PHE A 43 6.07 1.94 -6.48
CA PHE A 43 5.98 3.16 -7.30
C PHE A 43 7.15 4.08 -7.01
N GLU A 44 7.37 5.05 -7.89
CA GLU A 44 8.40 6.07 -7.74
C GLU A 44 7.80 7.45 -7.48
N LYS A 45 8.54 8.28 -6.75
CA LYS A 45 8.19 9.69 -6.59
C LYS A 45 7.98 10.34 -7.96
N GLY A 46 6.88 11.05 -8.09
CA GLY A 46 6.50 11.70 -9.32
C GLY A 46 5.60 10.88 -10.23
N ASP A 47 5.42 9.59 -9.95
CA ASP A 47 4.48 8.77 -10.69
C ASP A 47 3.05 9.26 -10.46
N GLU A 48 2.23 9.14 -11.48
CA GLU A 48 0.79 9.30 -11.32
C GLU A 48 0.22 8.04 -10.72
N GLY A 49 -0.74 8.17 -9.83
CA GLY A 49 -1.38 7.02 -9.25
C GLY A 49 -2.52 7.39 -8.32
N SER A 50 -3.54 6.56 -8.32
CA SER A 50 -4.74 6.75 -7.52
C SER A 50 -5.08 5.50 -6.70
N SER A 51 -4.09 4.67 -6.42
CA SER A 51 -4.28 3.44 -5.66
C SER A 51 -3.93 3.64 -4.19
N LEU A 52 -4.76 3.07 -3.33
CA LEU A 52 -4.45 2.86 -1.92
C LEU A 52 -3.90 1.44 -1.78
N PHE A 53 -2.81 1.29 -1.04
CA PHE A 53 -2.17 0.00 -0.79
C PHE A 53 -2.27 -0.38 0.68
N ILE A 54 -2.52 -1.66 0.94
CA ILE A 54 -2.56 -2.24 2.28
C ILE A 54 -1.54 -3.39 2.30
N ILE A 55 -0.68 -3.41 3.31
CA ILE A 55 0.34 -4.46 3.46
C ILE A 55 -0.29 -5.66 4.16
N ILE A 56 -0.39 -6.77 3.44
CA ILE A 56 -0.91 -8.03 3.97
C ILE A 56 0.21 -8.88 4.55
N GLU A 57 1.35 -8.94 3.87
CA GLU A 57 2.57 -9.59 4.34
C GLU A 57 3.77 -8.78 3.89
N GLY A 58 4.83 -8.81 4.67
CA GLY A 58 6.09 -8.17 4.34
C GLY A 58 6.24 -6.77 4.89
N SER A 59 7.11 -6.00 4.26
CA SER A 59 7.37 -4.62 4.65
C SER A 59 7.77 -3.78 3.46
N ILE A 60 7.38 -2.50 3.51
CA ILE A 60 7.58 -1.54 2.44
C ILE A 60 8.37 -0.34 3.00
N ARG A 61 9.40 0.03 2.28
CA ARG A 61 10.20 1.21 2.59
C ARG A 61 9.68 2.38 1.77
N ILE A 62 9.32 3.45 2.45
CA ILE A 62 8.99 4.74 1.83
C ILE A 62 10.25 5.59 1.85
N HIS A 63 10.65 6.13 0.71
CA HIS A 63 11.91 6.82 0.60
C HIS A 63 11.87 7.94 -0.44
N ASP A 64 12.89 8.83 -0.39
CA ASP A 64 13.07 9.86 -1.40
C ASP A 64 13.39 9.24 -2.76
N ALA A 65 13.30 10.08 -3.80
CA ALA A 65 13.70 9.69 -5.13
C ALA A 65 15.17 9.29 -5.15
N TYR A 66 15.52 8.35 -6.02
CA TYR A 66 16.87 7.90 -6.23
C TYR A 66 17.74 9.05 -6.77
N ASP A 67 18.94 9.19 -6.19
CA ASP A 67 19.96 10.13 -6.65
C ASP A 67 21.26 9.33 -6.83
N VAL A 68 21.85 9.40 -8.03
CA VAL A 68 23.09 8.67 -8.34
C VAL A 68 24.26 9.06 -7.46
N ASN A 69 24.24 10.26 -6.86
CA ASN A 69 25.33 10.80 -6.06
C ASN A 69 25.19 10.50 -4.57
N LYS A 70 24.08 9.93 -4.12
CA LYS A 70 23.85 9.61 -2.71
C LYS A 70 22.73 8.58 -2.55
N PRO A 71 22.76 7.78 -1.48
CA PRO A 71 21.69 6.83 -1.21
C PRO A 71 20.36 7.54 -0.95
N SER A 72 19.26 6.91 -1.35
CA SER A 72 17.93 7.44 -1.05
C SER A 72 17.67 7.39 0.44
N LYS A 73 17.08 8.48 0.96
CA LYS A 73 16.74 8.59 2.38
C LYS A 73 15.46 7.83 2.69
N THR A 74 15.50 6.97 3.70
CA THR A 74 14.30 6.30 4.19
C THR A 74 13.46 7.27 5.02
N LEU A 75 12.22 7.45 4.62
CA LEU A 75 11.26 8.31 5.33
C LEU A 75 10.44 7.50 6.34
N ALA A 76 10.10 6.27 6.01
CA ALA A 76 9.36 5.37 6.88
C ALA A 76 9.54 3.92 6.40
N THR A 77 9.40 2.98 7.31
CA THR A 77 9.26 1.56 6.97
C THR A 77 7.93 1.08 7.50
N LEU A 78 7.09 0.59 6.61
CA LEU A 78 5.75 0.14 6.91
C LEU A 78 5.70 -1.38 6.94
N LYS A 79 4.79 -1.93 7.71
CA LYS A 79 4.68 -3.38 7.96
C LYS A 79 3.23 -3.86 7.78
N GLU A 80 3.01 -5.13 8.05
CA GLU A 80 1.68 -5.72 7.98
C GLU A 80 0.63 -4.90 8.72
N GLY A 81 -0.51 -4.67 8.07
CA GLY A 81 -1.61 -3.87 8.60
C GLY A 81 -1.49 -2.38 8.31
N ASP A 82 -0.33 -1.90 7.90
CA ASP A 82 -0.17 -0.50 7.50
C ASP A 82 -0.70 -0.28 6.08
N PHE A 83 -1.03 0.97 5.80
CA PHE A 83 -1.49 1.38 4.46
C PHE A 83 -0.69 2.60 3.99
N PHE A 84 -0.66 2.79 2.68
CA PHE A 84 0.06 3.91 2.06
C PHE A 84 -0.52 4.25 0.69
N GLY A 85 -0.12 5.40 0.17
CA GLY A 85 -0.63 5.89 -1.11
C GLY A 85 -1.91 6.70 -0.97
N GLU A 86 -2.40 6.94 0.24
CA GLU A 86 -3.66 7.63 0.52
C GLU A 86 -3.66 9.09 0.07
N LEU A 87 -2.51 9.73 0.05
CA LEU A 87 -2.43 11.15 -0.35
C LEU A 87 -2.83 11.38 -1.79
N SER A 88 -2.60 10.39 -2.66
CA SER A 88 -2.98 10.50 -4.06
C SER A 88 -4.49 10.41 -4.29
N LEU A 89 -5.26 10.04 -3.26
CA LEU A 89 -6.72 9.99 -3.33
C LEU A 89 -7.37 11.38 -3.26
N LEU A 90 -6.62 12.40 -2.85
CA LEU A 90 -7.13 13.75 -2.66
C LEU A 90 -7.18 14.57 -3.95
N GLY A 91 -6.83 13.99 -5.07
CA GLY A 91 -6.84 14.65 -6.38
C GLY A 91 -5.87 13.98 -7.34
N ASN A 92 -5.51 14.68 -8.40
CA ASN A 92 -4.56 14.19 -9.42
C ASN A 92 -3.10 14.40 -8.97
N GLU A 93 -2.82 14.20 -7.71
CA GLU A 93 -1.48 14.42 -7.19
C GLU A 93 -0.54 13.27 -7.55
N LYS A 94 0.68 13.64 -7.89
CA LYS A 94 1.75 12.67 -8.11
C LYS A 94 2.23 12.11 -6.79
N ARG A 95 2.81 10.92 -6.84
CA ARG A 95 3.40 10.29 -5.65
C ARG A 95 4.47 11.21 -5.05
N SER A 96 4.34 11.51 -3.77
CA SER A 96 5.26 12.41 -3.05
C SER A 96 6.56 11.73 -2.62
N ALA A 97 6.61 10.41 -2.67
CA ALA A 97 7.77 9.60 -2.33
C ALA A 97 7.74 8.30 -3.12
N SER A 98 8.84 7.56 -3.05
CA SER A 98 8.94 6.24 -3.65
C SER A 98 8.62 5.15 -2.63
N ALA A 99 8.19 3.98 -3.10
CA ALA A 99 7.92 2.82 -2.26
C ALA A 99 8.58 1.58 -2.85
N THR A 100 9.32 0.85 -2.03
CA THR A 100 10.09 -0.34 -2.44
C THR A 100 9.91 -1.45 -1.41
N ALA A 101 9.72 -2.68 -1.86
CA ALA A 101 9.62 -3.83 -0.97
C ALA A 101 10.96 -4.12 -0.30
N VAL A 102 10.96 -4.21 1.03
CA VAL A 102 12.15 -4.56 1.81
C VAL A 102 12.42 -6.06 1.73
N ASN A 103 11.36 -6.83 1.69
CA ASN A 103 11.37 -8.29 1.51
C ASN A 103 10.20 -8.68 0.61
N ASP A 104 10.05 -9.97 0.34
CA ASP A 104 8.89 -10.43 -0.43
C ASP A 104 7.61 -10.02 0.28
N SER A 105 6.73 -9.33 -0.42
CA SER A 105 5.55 -8.70 0.17
C SER A 105 4.31 -8.97 -0.65
N ILE A 106 3.18 -9.02 0.04
CA ILE A 106 1.86 -9.11 -0.58
C ILE A 106 1.10 -7.85 -0.23
N LEU A 107 0.66 -7.15 -1.25
CA LEU A 107 -0.14 -5.93 -1.12
C LEU A 107 -1.52 -6.12 -1.71
N TRP A 108 -2.53 -5.58 -1.03
CA TRP A 108 -3.83 -5.36 -1.64
C TRP A 108 -3.94 -3.91 -2.02
N PHE A 109 -4.56 -3.65 -3.16
CA PHE A 109 -4.73 -2.28 -3.63
C PHE A 109 -6.07 -2.10 -4.32
N GLN A 110 -6.54 -0.84 -4.32
CA GLN A 110 -7.77 -0.43 -4.98
C GLN A 110 -7.51 0.87 -5.73
N PHE A 111 -7.92 0.91 -6.99
CA PHE A 111 -7.89 2.14 -7.76
C PHE A 111 -9.11 2.99 -7.41
N PHE A 112 -8.88 4.29 -7.26
CA PHE A 112 -9.93 5.27 -7.08
C PHE A 112 -9.88 6.22 -8.28
N PRO A 113 -10.99 6.37 -8.99
CA PRO A 113 -11.04 7.26 -10.18
C PRO A 113 -10.89 8.74 -9.84
#